data_90aa8271403d88b7be10223e5ec43080
#
_entry.id   90aa8271403d88b7be10223e5ec43080
#
_cell.length_a   1.000
_cell.length_b   1.000
_cell.length_c   1.000
_cell.angle_alpha   90.00
_cell.angle_beta   90.00
_cell.angle_gamma   90.00
#
_symmetry.space_group_name_H-M   'P 1'
#
loop_
_entity.id
_entity.type
_entity.pdbx_description
1 polymer ?
#
loop_
_entity_poly.entity_id
_entity_poly.type
_entity_poly.pdbx_seq_one_letter_code
_entity_poly.pdbx_strand_id
1 'polypeptide(L)'
;KISFFMLISVIFNNGYSQTEKQVQEIIKDYDMVKANQLLQNVKQREFLQRKEVETFAKNNKLPIYRENPKGGFDQLMYITPEGIPIYYSIDNVEAAISTRVPHLRSGGSLGLNLTGTGLVPRMWDGGPIHNHQEYAGRITMVDGTTRNTNSFHSIHVMGTIIGSGVVANAKGMAPAA
;
A
#
# COMPACT_ATOMS: atom_id res chain seq x y z
N LYS A 1 7.75 -54.79 13.09
CA LYS A 1 7.66 -53.33 13.22
C LYS A 1 7.36 -52.77 11.84
N ILE A 2 6.12 -52.32 11.64
CA ILE A 2 5.67 -51.66 10.41
C ILE A 2 5.77 -50.17 10.67
N SER A 3 6.70 -49.50 9.99
CA SER A 3 6.82 -48.04 10.04
C SER A 3 5.78 -47.42 9.09
N PHE A 4 4.83 -46.69 9.64
CA PHE A 4 3.83 -45.95 8.92
C PHE A 4 4.45 -44.59 8.49
N PHE A 5 4.76 -44.45 7.22
CA PHE A 5 5.17 -43.17 6.65
C PHE A 5 3.91 -42.32 6.39
N MET A 6 3.69 -41.30 7.20
CA MET A 6 2.61 -40.33 7.01
C MET A 6 3.07 -39.34 5.95
N LEU A 7 2.53 -39.48 4.72
CA LEU A 7 2.76 -38.53 3.64
C LEU A 7 1.93 -37.25 3.94
N ILE A 8 2.59 -36.22 4.42
CA ILE A 8 1.95 -34.90 4.59
C ILE A 8 1.87 -34.27 3.20
N SER A 9 0.69 -34.29 2.61
CA SER A 9 0.39 -33.58 1.38
C SER A 9 0.24 -32.10 1.70
N VAL A 10 1.25 -31.27 1.42
CA VAL A 10 1.16 -29.83 1.53
C VAL A 10 0.36 -29.31 0.34
N ILE A 11 -0.89 -29.02 0.56
CA ILE A 11 -1.74 -28.37 -0.45
C ILE A 11 -1.35 -26.91 -0.51
N PHE A 12 -0.59 -26.52 -1.52
CA PHE A 12 -0.37 -25.11 -1.84
C PHE A 12 -1.67 -24.51 -2.38
N ASN A 13 -2.45 -23.90 -1.53
CA ASN A 13 -3.54 -23.03 -1.99
C ASN A 13 -2.90 -21.74 -2.54
N ASN A 14 -2.85 -21.60 -3.86
CA ASN A 14 -2.63 -20.32 -4.49
C ASN A 14 -3.80 -19.41 -4.13
N GLY A 15 -3.59 -18.56 -3.14
CA GLY A 15 -4.61 -17.69 -2.60
C GLY A 15 -4.93 -16.52 -3.52
N TYR A 16 -5.59 -16.76 -4.65
CA TYR A 16 -6.22 -15.69 -5.43
C TYR A 16 -7.36 -15.09 -4.60
N SER A 17 -7.44 -13.75 -4.52
CA SER A 17 -8.50 -13.07 -3.76
C SER A 17 -9.88 -13.36 -4.33
N GLN A 18 -9.97 -13.66 -5.63
CA GLN A 18 -11.18 -14.00 -6.36
C GLN A 18 -10.85 -15.09 -7.39
N THR A 19 -11.75 -16.02 -7.55
CA THR A 19 -11.70 -16.98 -8.65
C THR A 19 -12.12 -16.31 -9.94
N GLU A 20 -11.69 -16.86 -11.08
CA GLU A 20 -12.08 -16.35 -12.41
C GLU A 20 -13.61 -16.30 -12.57
N LYS A 21 -14.32 -17.30 -12.04
CA LYS A 21 -15.79 -17.32 -12.03
C LYS A 21 -16.39 -16.15 -11.22
N GLN A 22 -15.81 -15.82 -10.06
CA GLN A 22 -16.25 -14.67 -9.26
C GLN A 22 -15.96 -13.35 -9.97
N VAL A 23 -14.82 -13.22 -10.65
CA VAL A 23 -14.51 -12.04 -11.46
C VAL A 23 -15.54 -11.88 -12.59
N GLN A 24 -15.84 -12.95 -13.33
CA GLN A 24 -16.84 -12.92 -14.40
C GLN A 24 -18.24 -12.53 -13.88
N GLU A 25 -18.64 -13.02 -12.72
CA GLU A 25 -19.91 -12.65 -12.09
C GLU A 25 -19.95 -11.17 -11.70
N ILE A 26 -18.84 -10.62 -11.20
CA ILE A 26 -18.75 -9.20 -10.83
C ILE A 26 -18.84 -8.29 -12.05
N ILE A 27 -18.18 -8.66 -13.15
CA ILE A 27 -18.08 -7.78 -14.33
C ILE A 27 -19.17 -8.04 -15.39
N LYS A 28 -20.05 -9.02 -15.19
CA LYS A 28 -21.03 -9.45 -16.20
C LYS A 28 -21.93 -8.32 -16.74
N ASP A 29 -22.23 -7.34 -15.86
CA ASP A 29 -23.10 -6.21 -16.17
C ASP A 29 -22.28 -4.92 -16.48
N TYR A 30 -20.96 -5.03 -16.55
CA TYR A 30 -20.10 -3.88 -16.83
C TYR A 30 -20.05 -3.58 -18.31
N ASP A 31 -20.20 -2.30 -18.67
CA ASP A 31 -19.86 -1.81 -20.01
C ASP A 31 -18.33 -1.76 -20.14
N MET A 32 -17.75 -2.86 -20.61
CA MET A 32 -16.29 -3.00 -20.76
C MET A 32 -15.69 -2.00 -21.74
N VAL A 33 -16.48 -1.49 -22.70
CA VAL A 33 -16.03 -0.45 -23.64
C VAL A 33 -15.82 0.85 -22.88
N LYS A 34 -16.81 1.27 -22.09
CA LYS A 34 -16.69 2.46 -21.23
C LYS A 34 -15.61 2.31 -20.16
N ALA A 35 -15.51 1.13 -19.54
CA ALA A 35 -14.48 0.87 -18.55
C ALA A 35 -13.08 1.02 -19.15
N ASN A 36 -12.82 0.48 -20.32
CA ASN A 36 -11.56 0.62 -21.03
C ASN A 36 -11.29 2.07 -21.47
N GLN A 37 -12.29 2.79 -21.95
CA GLN A 37 -12.17 4.21 -22.29
C GLN A 37 -11.80 5.03 -21.04
N LEU A 38 -12.49 4.79 -19.92
CA LEU A 38 -12.17 5.44 -18.64
C LEU A 38 -10.74 5.16 -18.21
N LEU A 39 -10.29 3.90 -18.30
CA LEU A 39 -8.92 3.51 -17.97
C LEU A 39 -7.89 4.28 -18.81
N GLN A 40 -8.10 4.39 -20.12
CA GLN A 40 -7.20 5.16 -20.98
C GLN A 40 -7.20 6.65 -20.62
N ASN A 41 -8.36 7.23 -20.38
CA ASN A 41 -8.47 8.63 -19.96
C ASN A 41 -7.76 8.90 -18.63
N VAL A 42 -7.90 7.99 -17.66
CA VAL A 42 -7.22 8.09 -16.36
C VAL A 42 -5.71 8.01 -16.54
N LYS A 43 -5.21 7.04 -17.31
CA LYS A 43 -3.76 6.89 -17.58
C LYS A 43 -3.19 8.15 -18.28
N GLN A 44 -3.89 8.68 -19.26
CA GLN A 44 -3.47 9.89 -19.96
C GLN A 44 -3.44 11.11 -19.03
N ARG A 45 -4.47 11.27 -18.19
CA ARG A 45 -4.55 12.35 -17.21
C ARG A 45 -3.42 12.25 -16.17
N GLU A 46 -3.17 11.06 -15.66
CA GLU A 46 -2.06 10.81 -14.71
C GLU A 46 -0.70 11.17 -15.35
N PHE A 47 -0.48 10.74 -16.58
CA PHE A 47 0.77 11.06 -17.30
C PHE A 47 0.96 12.57 -17.46
N LEU A 48 -0.08 13.30 -17.87
CA LEU A 48 -0.02 14.76 -18.06
C LEU A 48 0.20 15.47 -16.71
N GLN A 49 -0.53 15.08 -15.68
CA GLN A 49 -0.37 15.64 -14.33
C GLN A 49 1.05 15.43 -13.78
N ARG A 50 1.61 14.24 -13.94
CA ARG A 50 2.99 13.94 -13.52
C ARG A 50 3.99 14.83 -14.26
N LYS A 51 3.85 14.97 -15.57
CA LYS A 51 4.71 15.83 -16.39
C LYS A 51 4.60 17.30 -15.98
N GLU A 52 3.41 17.77 -15.66
CA GLU A 52 3.18 19.11 -15.13
C GLU A 52 3.91 19.32 -13.81
N VAL A 53 3.75 18.39 -12.84
CA VAL A 53 4.41 18.41 -11.54
C VAL A 53 5.94 18.43 -11.69
N GLU A 54 6.51 17.57 -12.53
CA GLU A 54 7.94 17.50 -12.78
C GLU A 54 8.48 18.81 -13.37
N THR A 55 7.74 19.37 -14.34
CA THR A 55 8.10 20.64 -14.98
C THR A 55 8.02 21.80 -14.00
N PHE A 56 6.96 21.88 -13.22
CA PHE A 56 6.77 22.92 -12.20
C PHE A 56 7.83 22.82 -11.12
N ALA A 57 8.09 21.64 -10.60
CA ALA A 57 9.12 21.39 -9.60
C ALA A 57 10.50 21.84 -10.08
N LYS A 58 10.87 21.49 -11.31
CA LYS A 58 12.12 21.89 -11.93
C LYS A 58 12.25 23.41 -12.07
N ASN A 59 11.20 24.06 -12.58
CA ASN A 59 11.20 25.51 -12.83
C ASN A 59 11.24 26.33 -11.54
N ASN A 60 10.61 25.84 -10.48
CA ASN A 60 10.53 26.52 -9.18
C ASN A 60 11.56 26.00 -8.16
N LYS A 61 12.45 25.08 -8.55
CA LYS A 61 13.46 24.46 -7.68
C LYS A 61 12.82 23.82 -6.42
N LEU A 62 11.65 23.23 -6.58
CA LEU A 62 10.95 22.52 -5.52
C LEU A 62 11.29 21.04 -5.53
N PRO A 63 11.45 20.40 -4.36
CA PRO A 63 11.60 18.96 -4.30
C PRO A 63 10.26 18.28 -4.60
N ILE A 64 10.28 17.22 -5.42
CA ILE A 64 9.12 16.36 -5.60
C ILE A 64 8.91 15.52 -4.32
N TYR A 65 9.99 15.13 -3.66
CA TYR A 65 10.01 14.41 -2.40
C TYR A 65 10.82 15.17 -1.37
N ARG A 66 10.32 15.25 -0.15
CA ARG A 66 11.05 15.87 0.97
C ARG A 66 10.68 15.21 2.29
N GLU A 67 11.61 15.18 3.23
CA GLU A 67 11.29 14.88 4.62
C GLU A 67 10.50 16.05 5.21
N ASN A 68 9.48 15.75 6.01
CA ASN A 68 8.74 16.78 6.72
C ASN A 68 9.27 16.92 8.17
N PRO A 69 8.99 18.06 8.83
CA PRO A 69 9.51 18.32 10.17
C PRO A 69 9.04 17.33 11.26
N LYS A 70 8.03 16.52 10.98
CA LYS A 70 7.53 15.48 11.88
C LYS A 70 8.20 14.12 11.70
N GLY A 71 9.24 14.03 10.83
CA GLY A 71 9.93 12.79 10.50
C GLY A 71 9.18 11.91 9.52
N GLY A 72 8.15 12.45 8.85
CA GLY A 72 7.44 11.79 7.76
C GLY A 72 7.96 12.23 6.39
N PHE A 73 7.21 11.92 5.36
CA PHE A 73 7.58 12.18 3.97
C PHE A 73 6.46 12.95 3.26
N ASP A 74 6.83 13.98 2.51
CA ASP A 74 5.93 14.73 1.66
C ASP A 74 6.25 14.46 0.19
N GLN A 75 5.21 14.25 -0.61
CA GLN A 75 5.31 14.14 -2.06
C GLN A 75 4.48 15.21 -2.74
N LEU A 76 5.08 15.93 -3.71
CA LEU A 76 4.37 16.85 -4.58
C LEU A 76 3.46 16.06 -5.53
N MET A 77 2.14 16.22 -5.37
CA MET A 77 1.14 15.42 -6.09
C MET A 77 0.52 16.17 -7.27
N TYR A 78 0.21 17.45 -7.09
CA TYR A 78 -0.35 18.26 -8.18
C TYR A 78 -0.17 19.75 -7.91
N ILE A 79 -0.45 20.55 -8.93
CA ILE A 79 -0.43 22.01 -8.87
C ILE A 79 -1.87 22.48 -9.04
N THR A 80 -2.33 23.39 -8.18
CA THR A 80 -3.67 23.96 -8.34
C THR A 80 -3.71 24.89 -9.55
N PRO A 81 -4.93 25.22 -10.06
CA PRO A 81 -5.06 26.22 -11.14
C PRO A 81 -4.42 27.59 -10.82
N GLU A 82 -4.32 27.94 -9.53
CA GLU A 82 -3.69 29.17 -9.04
C GLU A 82 -2.16 29.05 -8.93
N GLY A 83 -1.59 27.91 -9.30
CA GLY A 83 -0.14 27.65 -9.24
C GLY A 83 0.37 27.26 -7.86
N ILE A 84 -0.50 26.79 -6.96
CA ILE A 84 -0.10 26.37 -5.61
C ILE A 84 0.31 24.90 -5.63
N PRO A 85 1.55 24.54 -5.20
CA PRO A 85 1.98 23.16 -5.11
C PRO A 85 1.32 22.44 -3.93
N ILE A 86 0.69 21.30 -4.19
CA ILE A 86 0.04 20.48 -3.18
C ILE A 86 0.88 19.25 -2.89
N TYR A 87 1.31 19.14 -1.64
CA TYR A 87 2.04 18.00 -1.11
C TYR A 87 1.11 17.08 -0.31
N TYR A 88 1.22 15.79 -0.55
CA TYR A 88 0.63 14.78 0.32
C TYR A 88 1.67 14.36 1.35
N SER A 89 1.26 14.33 2.60
CA SER A 89 2.09 13.92 3.74
C SER A 89 1.68 12.54 4.23
N ILE A 90 2.62 11.85 4.85
CA ILE A 90 2.42 10.55 5.44
C ILE A 90 2.56 10.68 6.95
N ASP A 91 1.57 10.21 7.69
CA ASP A 91 1.49 10.40 9.14
C ASP A 91 0.84 9.18 9.81
N ASN A 92 1.65 8.13 10.06
CA ASN A 92 1.14 6.86 10.58
C ASN A 92 0.56 6.98 11.99
N VAL A 93 1.19 7.77 12.86
CA VAL A 93 0.77 7.90 14.26
C VAL A 93 -0.57 8.61 14.33
N GLU A 94 -0.71 9.75 13.69
CA GLU A 94 -1.94 10.55 13.69
C GLU A 94 -3.06 9.85 12.91
N ALA A 95 -2.73 9.15 11.83
CA ALA A 95 -3.68 8.29 11.11
C ALA A 95 -4.20 7.17 12.02
N ALA A 96 -3.33 6.52 12.80
CA ALA A 96 -3.74 5.51 13.77
C ALA A 96 -4.64 6.08 14.86
N ILE A 97 -4.34 7.28 15.36
CA ILE A 97 -5.16 7.99 16.36
C ILE A 97 -6.52 8.33 15.77
N SER A 98 -6.56 8.93 14.58
CA SER A 98 -7.78 9.34 13.90
C SER A 98 -8.73 8.16 13.62
N THR A 99 -8.17 7.00 13.26
CA THR A 99 -8.91 5.76 13.02
C THR A 99 -9.14 4.95 14.29
N ARG A 100 -8.72 5.43 15.47
CA ARG A 100 -8.86 4.80 16.78
C ARG A 100 -8.17 3.43 16.92
N VAL A 101 -7.22 3.11 16.06
CA VAL A 101 -6.45 1.87 16.11
C VAL A 101 -5.75 1.64 17.46
N PRO A 102 -5.21 2.65 18.17
CA PRO A 102 -4.61 2.44 19.49
C PRO A 102 -5.56 1.80 20.51
N HIS A 103 -6.87 2.04 20.43
CA HIS A 103 -7.86 1.45 21.33
C HIS A 103 -8.06 -0.06 21.12
N LEU A 104 -7.70 -0.59 19.94
CA LEU A 104 -7.80 -2.00 19.57
C LEU A 104 -6.58 -2.82 20.01
N ARG A 105 -5.47 -2.16 20.33
CA ARG A 105 -4.20 -2.80 20.71
C ARG A 105 -4.14 -3.11 22.19
N SER A 106 -3.13 -3.90 22.60
CA SER A 106 -2.84 -4.16 23.99
C SER A 106 -2.61 -2.85 24.78
N GLY A 107 -3.27 -2.71 25.91
CA GLY A 107 -3.28 -1.49 26.72
C GLY A 107 -4.24 -0.39 26.23
N GLY A 108 -4.97 -0.62 25.14
CA GLY A 108 -6.00 0.28 24.66
C GLY A 108 -7.30 0.22 25.49
N SER A 109 -8.14 1.26 25.38
CA SER A 109 -9.34 1.42 26.22
C SER A 109 -10.42 0.38 26.02
N LEU A 110 -10.37 -0.41 24.92
CA LEU A 110 -11.33 -1.47 24.64
C LEU A 110 -10.92 -2.83 25.24
N GLY A 111 -9.76 -2.92 25.89
CA GLY A 111 -9.27 -4.18 26.47
C GLY A 111 -8.97 -5.27 25.45
N LEU A 112 -8.80 -4.89 24.19
CA LEU A 112 -8.50 -5.80 23.09
C LEU A 112 -6.99 -5.91 22.87
N ASN A 113 -6.55 -6.92 22.09
CA ASN A 113 -5.18 -7.09 21.65
C ASN A 113 -5.16 -7.51 20.17
N LEU A 114 -5.67 -6.64 19.30
CA LEU A 114 -5.73 -6.89 17.87
C LEU A 114 -4.47 -6.37 17.20
N THR A 115 -3.76 -7.28 16.56
CA THR A 115 -2.48 -7.00 15.87
C THR A 115 -2.51 -7.33 14.39
N GLY A 116 -3.59 -7.91 13.90
CA GLY A 116 -3.69 -8.43 12.53
C GLY A 116 -3.15 -9.85 12.36
N THR A 117 -2.78 -10.53 13.45
CA THR A 117 -2.26 -11.92 13.38
C THR A 117 -3.22 -12.83 12.60
N GLY A 118 -2.68 -13.54 11.61
CA GLY A 118 -3.45 -14.45 10.75
C GLY A 118 -4.19 -13.75 9.61
N LEU A 119 -4.11 -12.42 9.49
CA LEU A 119 -4.64 -11.69 8.35
C LEU A 119 -3.57 -11.54 7.26
N VAL A 120 -4.01 -11.57 6.01
CA VAL A 120 -3.16 -11.32 4.84
C VAL A 120 -3.74 -10.13 4.08
N PRO A 121 -3.31 -8.90 4.39
CA PRO A 121 -3.73 -7.74 3.62
C PRO A 121 -3.18 -7.83 2.20
N ARG A 122 -3.98 -7.44 1.23
CA ARG A 122 -3.59 -7.39 -0.17
C ARG A 122 -3.60 -5.95 -0.62
N MET A 123 -2.58 -5.59 -1.41
CA MET A 123 -2.40 -4.23 -1.88
C MET A 123 -2.17 -4.21 -3.38
N TRP A 124 -2.81 -3.27 -4.05
CA TRP A 124 -2.57 -2.89 -5.44
C TRP A 124 -2.10 -1.44 -5.45
N ASP A 125 -0.89 -1.21 -5.89
CA ASP A 125 -0.26 0.11 -5.87
C ASP A 125 0.68 0.29 -7.06
N GLY A 126 1.24 1.49 -7.22
CA GLY A 126 2.02 1.90 -8.38
C GLY A 126 3.41 1.31 -8.52
N GLY A 127 3.87 0.47 -7.60
CA GLY A 127 5.19 -0.14 -7.67
C GLY A 127 5.40 -1.31 -6.71
N PRO A 128 6.45 -2.11 -6.93
CA PRO A 128 6.76 -3.26 -6.08
C PRO A 128 7.24 -2.83 -4.69
N ILE A 129 7.04 -3.72 -3.73
CA ILE A 129 7.50 -3.54 -2.36
C ILE A 129 8.83 -4.27 -2.20
N HIS A 130 9.84 -3.58 -1.66
CA HIS A 130 11.11 -4.19 -1.32
C HIS A 130 11.13 -4.61 0.14
N ASN A 131 12.05 -5.52 0.45
CA ASN A 131 12.26 -5.93 1.83
C ASN A 131 12.68 -4.72 2.69
N HIS A 132 12.07 -4.59 3.85
CA HIS A 132 12.31 -3.51 4.80
C HIS A 132 12.24 -4.07 6.22
N GLN A 133 12.98 -3.50 7.17
CA GLN A 133 13.03 -3.98 8.56
C GLN A 133 11.66 -4.06 9.22
N GLU A 134 10.74 -3.16 8.87
CA GLU A 134 9.39 -3.10 9.46
C GLU A 134 8.48 -4.26 9.05
N TYR A 135 8.81 -5.00 7.98
CA TYR A 135 8.02 -6.14 7.53
C TYR A 135 8.86 -7.26 6.91
N ALA A 136 10.11 -7.39 7.35
CA ALA A 136 11.06 -8.35 6.82
C ALA A 136 10.47 -9.75 6.67
N GLY A 137 10.54 -10.31 5.46
CA GLY A 137 10.08 -11.66 5.14
C GLY A 137 8.55 -11.86 5.08
N ARG A 138 7.73 -10.83 5.31
CA ARG A 138 6.26 -10.93 5.29
C ARG A 138 5.59 -10.50 3.99
N ILE A 139 6.38 -10.09 2.99
CA ILE A 139 5.85 -9.62 1.69
C ILE A 139 6.00 -10.69 0.64
N THR A 140 4.94 -10.92 -0.12
CA THR A 140 4.95 -11.72 -1.34
C THR A 140 4.48 -10.88 -2.51
N MET A 141 5.37 -10.65 -3.49
CA MET A 141 5.01 -10.02 -4.76
C MET A 141 4.42 -11.08 -5.68
N VAL A 142 3.21 -10.83 -6.19
CA VAL A 142 2.47 -11.83 -7.00
C VAL A 142 2.46 -11.51 -8.50
N ASP A 143 2.82 -10.29 -8.90
CA ASP A 143 2.77 -9.83 -10.28
C ASP A 143 4.14 -9.74 -10.97
N GLY A 144 5.22 -10.08 -10.27
CA GLY A 144 6.58 -10.08 -10.80
C GLY A 144 7.12 -8.70 -11.18
N THR A 145 6.50 -7.60 -10.72
CA THR A 145 6.97 -6.25 -11.01
C THR A 145 8.37 -6.01 -10.45
N THR A 146 9.15 -5.20 -11.15
CA THR A 146 10.48 -4.76 -10.73
C THR A 146 10.44 -3.34 -10.18
N ARG A 147 11.47 -2.97 -9.41
CA ARG A 147 11.58 -1.63 -8.82
C ARG A 147 11.42 -0.54 -9.86
N ASN A 148 10.59 0.46 -9.55
CA ASN A 148 10.37 1.66 -10.36
C ASN A 148 10.33 2.92 -9.49
N THR A 149 10.04 4.06 -10.08
CA THR A 149 10.02 5.37 -9.39
C THR A 149 8.92 5.48 -8.33
N ASN A 150 7.89 4.63 -8.38
CA ASN A 150 6.77 4.63 -7.42
C ASN A 150 6.94 3.61 -6.29
N SER A 151 8.02 2.84 -6.30
CA SER A 151 8.26 1.80 -5.29
C SER A 151 8.26 2.34 -3.86
N PHE A 152 8.75 3.56 -3.64
CA PHE A 152 8.75 4.18 -2.32
C PHE A 152 7.33 4.41 -1.78
N HIS A 153 6.36 4.78 -2.64
CA HIS A 153 4.97 4.94 -2.24
C HIS A 153 4.39 3.61 -1.75
N SER A 154 4.52 2.57 -2.55
CA SER A 154 4.04 1.22 -2.21
C SER A 154 4.70 0.67 -0.94
N ILE A 155 6.00 0.90 -0.76
CA ILE A 155 6.75 0.55 0.46
C ILE A 155 6.15 1.25 1.68
N HIS A 156 5.85 2.54 1.54
CA HIS A 156 5.29 3.33 2.63
C HIS A 156 3.86 2.92 2.97
N VAL A 157 3.00 2.73 1.96
CA VAL A 157 1.61 2.28 2.16
C VAL A 157 1.60 0.92 2.86
N MET A 158 2.43 -0.03 2.42
CA MET A 158 2.53 -1.33 3.07
C MET A 158 3.06 -1.19 4.51
N GLY A 159 4.05 -0.34 4.75
CA GLY A 159 4.55 -0.02 6.09
C GLY A 159 3.44 0.51 7.00
N THR A 160 2.58 1.39 6.49
CA THR A 160 1.40 1.90 7.22
C THR A 160 0.42 0.78 7.58
N ILE A 161 0.29 -0.23 6.73
CA ILE A 161 -0.61 -1.37 6.99
C ILE A 161 0.02 -2.34 8.00
N ILE A 162 1.24 -2.85 7.73
CA ILE A 162 1.82 -3.99 8.45
C ILE A 162 3.14 -3.71 9.18
N GLY A 163 3.62 -2.47 9.22
CA GLY A 163 4.87 -2.13 9.92
C GLY A 163 4.88 -2.70 11.33
N SER A 164 5.92 -3.48 11.68
CA SER A 164 6.04 -4.18 12.98
C SER A 164 6.23 -3.22 14.15
N GLY A 165 6.72 -2.00 13.88
CA GLY A 165 7.08 -1.03 14.91
C GLY A 165 8.49 -1.26 15.45
N VAL A 166 9.43 -1.73 14.63
CA VAL A 166 10.87 -1.71 14.93
C VAL A 166 11.26 -0.27 15.28
N VAL A 167 10.76 0.68 14.52
CA VAL A 167 10.71 2.09 14.91
C VAL A 167 9.30 2.38 15.41
N ALA A 168 9.14 2.78 16.66
CA ALA A 168 7.83 2.91 17.31
C ALA A 168 6.84 3.78 16.53
N ASN A 169 7.30 4.89 15.94
CA ASN A 169 6.49 5.81 15.14
C ASN A 169 6.12 5.28 13.75
N ALA A 170 6.81 4.24 13.29
CA ALA A 170 6.52 3.56 12.01
C ALA A 170 5.59 2.36 12.17
N LYS A 171 5.06 2.12 13.37
CA LYS A 171 4.18 0.98 13.62
C LYS A 171 2.91 1.05 12.79
N GLY A 172 2.70 0.03 11.97
CA GLY A 172 1.54 -0.10 11.10
C GLY A 172 0.23 -0.39 11.83
N MET A 173 -0.89 -0.36 11.12
CA MET A 173 -2.22 -0.57 11.70
C MET A 173 -2.42 -2.01 12.16
N ALA A 174 -1.88 -2.98 11.41
CA ALA A 174 -1.93 -4.42 11.66
C ALA A 174 -0.51 -5.01 11.74
N PRO A 175 0.26 -4.72 12.80
CA PRO A 175 1.71 -4.94 12.85
C PRO A 175 2.14 -6.41 12.85
N ALA A 176 1.22 -7.36 13.01
CA ALA A 176 1.47 -8.80 12.96
C ALA A 176 0.74 -9.51 11.79
N ALA A 177 0.20 -8.74 10.85
CA ALA A 177 -0.38 -9.28 9.62
C ALA A 177 0.70 -9.72 8.63
#